data_db1f394c5709714a965496fd76844e32
#
_entry.id   db1f394c5709714a965496fd76844e32
#
_cell.length_a   1.000
_cell.length_b   1.000
_cell.length_c   1.000
_cell.angle_alpha   90.00
_cell.angle_beta   90.00
_cell.angle_gamma   90.00
#
_symmetry.space_group_name_H-M   'P 1'
#
loop_
_entity.id
_entity.type
_entity.pdbx_description
1 polymer ?
#
loop_
_entity_poly.entity_id
_entity_poly.type
_entity_poly.pdbx_seq_one_letter_code
_entity_poly.pdbx_strand_id
1 'polypeptide(L)'
;MLTLRPLSKLSFHDAPYGVPGNSDAGALNTWLVWQMLGLYPVATQTTFLIGSPWFPDINMTVNGNATLRVTATGLDNEGGSYFVQSLKINGKRWERNWVEHEEIMVRGGTMEFELGTEARAWEKGDVPPSLGHLVL
;
A
#
# COMPACT_ATOMS: atom_id res chain seq x y z
N MET A 1 -2.05 3.44 -10.36
CA MET A 1 -1.31 3.82 -9.14
C MET A 1 -0.12 4.75 -9.36
N LEU A 2 0.27 4.98 -10.58
CA LEU A 2 1.39 5.83 -11.00
C LEU A 2 1.28 7.31 -10.57
N THR A 3 0.08 7.81 -10.35
CA THR A 3 -0.20 9.22 -10.05
C THR A 3 -0.37 9.55 -8.57
N LEU A 4 -0.59 8.57 -7.69
CA LEU A 4 -0.92 8.85 -6.30
C LEU A 4 0.25 9.42 -5.50
N ARG A 5 1.46 8.86 -5.63
CA ARG A 5 2.63 9.34 -4.89
C ARG A 5 3.05 10.77 -5.25
N PRO A 6 3.23 11.14 -6.54
CA PRO A 6 3.49 12.53 -6.92
C PRO A 6 2.38 13.48 -6.49
N LEU A 7 1.12 13.09 -6.64
CA LEU A 7 -0.01 13.90 -6.21
C LEU A 7 -0.02 14.12 -4.70
N SER A 8 0.26 13.08 -3.90
CA SER A 8 0.34 13.20 -2.45
C SER A 8 1.46 14.14 -2.02
N LYS A 9 2.66 14.00 -2.60
CA LYS A 9 3.80 14.89 -2.33
C LYS A 9 3.53 16.35 -2.72
N LEU A 10 2.71 16.58 -3.75
CA LEU A 10 2.32 17.91 -4.18
C LEU A 10 1.26 18.54 -3.27
N SER A 11 0.35 17.72 -2.72
CA SER A 11 -0.85 18.19 -2.02
C SER A 11 -0.70 18.24 -0.51
N PHE A 12 0.17 17.42 0.08
CA PHE A 12 0.42 17.38 1.53
C PHE A 12 1.76 18.03 1.86
N HIS A 13 1.78 18.90 2.88
CA HIS A 13 2.95 19.65 3.29
C HIS A 13 3.17 19.54 4.80
N ASP A 14 4.41 19.61 5.24
CA ASP A 14 4.77 19.75 6.65
C ASP A 14 4.58 21.21 7.11
N ALA A 15 3.31 21.55 7.36
CA ALA A 15 2.88 22.88 7.77
C ALA A 15 1.57 22.80 8.55
N PRO A 16 1.22 23.85 9.35
CA PRO A 16 -0.04 23.87 10.14
C PRO A 16 -1.31 23.62 9.33
N TYR A 17 -1.34 24.01 8.07
CA TYR A 17 -2.43 23.78 7.11
C TYR A 17 -1.98 22.92 5.92
N GLY A 18 -1.12 21.93 6.19
CA GLY A 18 -0.50 21.13 5.17
C GLY A 18 -1.36 19.99 4.60
N VAL A 19 -2.60 19.84 5.06
CA VAL A 19 -3.55 18.83 4.53
C VAL A 19 -4.47 19.49 3.52
N PRO A 20 -4.61 18.96 2.30
CA PRO A 20 -5.47 19.55 1.29
C PRO A 20 -6.95 19.37 1.63
N GLY A 21 -7.71 20.47 1.65
CA GLY A 21 -9.15 20.45 1.88
C GLY A 21 -9.56 20.11 3.30
N ASN A 22 -10.78 19.61 3.47
CA ASN A 22 -11.41 19.34 4.75
C ASN A 22 -11.16 17.87 5.17
N SER A 23 -10.37 17.67 6.23
CA SER A 23 -10.03 16.33 6.73
C SER A 23 -11.04 15.88 7.77
N ASP A 24 -12.26 15.52 7.34
CA ASP A 24 -13.30 15.04 8.23
C ASP A 24 -12.85 13.81 9.01
N ALA A 25 -12.89 13.90 10.35
CA ALA A 25 -12.48 12.83 11.26
C ALA A 25 -11.06 12.25 10.96
N GLY A 26 -10.16 13.04 10.38
CA GLY A 26 -8.81 12.60 10.02
C GLY A 26 -8.73 11.72 8.76
N ALA A 27 -9.76 11.68 7.93
CA ALA A 27 -9.81 10.81 6.76
C ALA A 27 -8.66 11.06 5.77
N LEU A 28 -8.31 12.32 5.51
CA LEU A 28 -7.20 12.65 4.59
C LEU A 28 -5.84 12.28 5.17
N ASN A 29 -5.63 12.48 6.46
CA ASN A 29 -4.40 12.08 7.14
C ASN A 29 -4.24 10.55 7.11
N THR A 30 -5.31 9.83 7.41
CA THR A 30 -5.32 8.37 7.38
C THR A 30 -5.07 7.84 5.96
N TRP A 31 -5.69 8.48 4.96
CA TRP A 31 -5.45 8.16 3.56
C TRP A 31 -3.95 8.28 3.19
N LEU A 32 -3.30 9.38 3.62
CA LEU A 32 -1.87 9.57 3.35
C LEU A 32 -1.02 8.50 4.03
N VAL A 33 -1.31 8.17 5.30
CA VAL A 33 -0.59 7.12 6.04
C VAL A 33 -0.70 5.78 5.30
N TRP A 34 -1.89 5.39 4.86
CA TRP A 34 -2.05 4.16 4.08
C TRP A 34 -1.26 4.17 2.76
N GLN A 35 -1.21 5.30 2.07
CA GLN A 35 -0.38 5.45 0.86
C GLN A 35 1.11 5.28 1.18
N MET A 36 1.59 5.84 2.30
CA MET A 36 2.98 5.70 2.75
C MET A 36 3.33 4.24 3.09
N LEU A 37 2.38 3.47 3.61
CA LEU A 37 2.54 2.05 3.91
C LEU A 37 2.54 1.18 2.64
N GLY A 38 2.11 1.71 1.51
CA GLY A 38 1.95 0.94 0.27
C GLY A 38 0.68 0.10 0.22
N LEU A 39 -0.33 0.48 1.00
CA LEU A 39 -1.62 -0.19 1.08
C LEU A 39 -2.77 0.81 0.91
N TYR A 40 -3.91 0.34 0.44
CA TYR A 40 -5.13 1.13 0.37
C TYR A 40 -6.33 0.28 0.81
N PRO A 41 -6.89 0.53 1.99
CA PRO A 41 -8.07 -0.19 2.45
C PRO A 41 -9.28 0.21 1.59
N VAL A 42 -9.93 -0.78 1.01
CA VAL A 42 -11.19 -0.56 0.28
C VAL A 42 -12.31 -0.41 1.30
N ALA A 43 -12.97 0.75 1.29
CA ALA A 43 -14.04 1.04 2.24
C ALA A 43 -15.13 -0.05 2.22
N THR A 44 -15.59 -0.44 3.39
CA THR A 44 -16.62 -1.48 3.61
C THR A 44 -16.23 -2.91 3.19
N GLN A 45 -14.96 -3.16 2.87
CA GLN A 45 -14.45 -4.48 2.49
C GLN A 45 -13.25 -4.88 3.35
N THR A 46 -12.90 -6.16 3.31
CA THR A 46 -11.70 -6.71 3.96
C THR A 46 -10.46 -6.63 3.07
N THR A 47 -10.57 -6.03 1.91
CA THR A 47 -9.55 -5.99 0.87
C THR A 47 -8.70 -4.72 0.98
N PHE A 48 -7.38 -4.90 0.85
CA PHE A 48 -6.43 -3.82 0.62
C PHE A 48 -5.89 -3.88 -0.82
N LEU A 49 -5.90 -2.76 -1.52
CA LEU A 49 -5.14 -2.64 -2.77
C LEU A 49 -3.66 -2.40 -2.43
N ILE A 50 -2.78 -2.99 -3.23
CA ILE A 50 -1.34 -2.90 -3.03
C ILE A 50 -0.78 -1.76 -3.85
N GLY A 51 -0.10 -0.86 -3.17
CA GLY A 51 0.68 0.23 -3.74
C GLY A 51 2.17 0.05 -3.52
N SER A 52 2.90 1.15 -3.60
CA SER A 52 4.33 1.16 -3.36
C SER A 52 4.64 1.86 -2.04
N PRO A 53 5.32 1.20 -1.08
CA PRO A 53 5.68 1.81 0.19
C PRO A 53 6.68 2.96 -0.01
N TRP A 54 6.64 3.96 0.90
CA TRP A 54 7.52 5.13 0.82
C TRP A 54 8.79 5.00 1.65
N PHE A 55 8.87 3.99 2.50
CA PHE A 55 10.00 3.73 3.39
C PHE A 55 10.63 2.38 3.07
N PRO A 56 11.94 2.24 3.25
CA PRO A 56 12.64 0.99 2.93
C PRO A 56 12.34 -0.15 3.90
N ASP A 57 11.94 0.17 5.12
CA ASP A 57 11.60 -0.81 6.16
C ASP A 57 10.56 -0.22 7.11
N ILE A 58 9.44 -0.92 7.27
CA ILE A 58 8.33 -0.53 8.13
C ILE A 58 7.96 -1.72 8.99
N ASN A 59 7.88 -1.52 10.30
CA ASN A 59 7.38 -2.50 11.24
C ASN A 59 6.09 -1.98 11.88
N MET A 60 5.02 -2.75 11.79
CA MET A 60 3.73 -2.43 12.38
C MET A 60 3.29 -3.53 13.33
N THR A 61 2.88 -3.16 14.53
CA THR A 61 2.15 -4.08 15.41
C THR A 61 0.70 -4.15 14.93
N VAL A 62 0.25 -5.33 14.59
CA VAL A 62 -1.12 -5.61 14.11
C VAL A 62 -1.79 -6.57 15.07
N ASN A 63 -3.12 -6.54 15.17
CA ASN A 63 -3.93 -7.42 16.01
C ASN A 63 -3.36 -7.61 17.44
N GLY A 64 -2.89 -6.54 18.05
CA GLY A 64 -2.40 -6.51 19.42
C GLY A 64 -0.98 -7.03 19.65
N ASN A 65 -0.57 -8.13 19.05
CA ASN A 65 0.73 -8.76 19.27
C ASN A 65 1.46 -9.25 18.02
N ALA A 66 0.79 -9.38 16.89
CA ALA A 66 1.43 -9.78 15.65
C ALA A 66 2.19 -8.60 15.02
N THR A 67 3.23 -8.89 14.25
CA THR A 67 4.00 -7.86 13.54
C THR A 67 3.86 -8.08 12.03
N LEU A 68 3.53 -7.03 11.30
CA LEU A 68 3.67 -6.97 9.85
C LEU A 68 4.90 -6.13 9.53
N ARG A 69 5.87 -6.75 8.86
CA ARG A 69 7.05 -6.06 8.34
C ARG A 69 6.93 -5.85 6.84
N VAL A 70 7.09 -4.61 6.40
CA VAL A 70 7.11 -4.23 4.99
C VAL A 70 8.51 -3.77 4.64
N THR A 71 9.15 -4.39 3.65
CA THR A 71 10.47 -3.99 3.15
C THR A 71 10.40 -3.61 1.68
N ALA A 72 11.21 -2.64 1.27
CA ALA A 72 11.24 -2.12 -0.10
C ALA A 72 12.67 -2.00 -0.59
N THR A 73 13.15 -3.02 -1.29
CA THR A 73 14.46 -3.02 -1.94
C THR A 73 14.41 -2.20 -3.23
N GLY A 74 15.46 -1.43 -3.48
CA GLY A 74 15.56 -0.60 -4.68
C GLY A 74 14.76 0.71 -4.59
N LEU A 75 14.20 1.04 -3.44
CA LEU A 75 13.49 2.30 -3.23
C LEU A 75 14.44 3.49 -3.33
N ASP A 76 14.13 4.40 -4.24
CA ASP A 76 14.71 5.73 -4.32
C ASP A 76 13.62 6.75 -4.66
N ASN A 77 13.19 7.47 -3.65
CA ASN A 77 12.09 8.42 -3.77
C ASN A 77 12.42 9.64 -4.63
N GLU A 78 13.68 10.04 -4.67
CA GLU A 78 14.17 11.22 -5.43
C GLU A 78 14.54 10.81 -6.84
N GLY A 79 15.23 9.68 -7.02
CA GLY A 79 15.60 9.14 -8.32
C GLY A 79 14.45 8.44 -9.07
N GLY A 80 13.24 8.42 -8.49
CA GLY A 80 12.05 7.88 -9.17
C GLY A 80 11.92 6.35 -9.13
N SER A 81 12.74 5.67 -8.33
CA SER A 81 12.67 4.21 -8.16
C SER A 81 11.63 3.82 -7.11
N TYR A 82 10.36 3.80 -7.50
CA TYR A 82 9.22 3.47 -6.64
C TYR A 82 8.13 2.65 -7.33
N PHE A 83 8.37 2.16 -8.53
CA PHE A 83 7.42 1.29 -9.22
C PHE A 83 7.62 -0.16 -8.79
N VAL A 84 6.55 -0.83 -8.39
CA VAL A 84 6.62 -2.23 -7.98
C VAL A 84 7.04 -3.09 -9.16
N GLN A 85 8.12 -3.85 -8.98
CA GLN A 85 8.64 -4.82 -9.94
C GLN A 85 8.20 -6.23 -9.56
N SER A 86 8.23 -6.54 -8.28
CA SER A 86 7.77 -7.81 -7.71
C SER A 86 7.37 -7.63 -6.25
N LEU A 87 6.58 -8.58 -5.74
CA LEU A 87 6.17 -8.66 -4.34
C LEU A 87 6.23 -10.10 -3.87
N LYS A 88 6.70 -10.28 -2.63
CA LYS A 88 6.51 -11.53 -1.87
C LYS A 88 5.73 -11.24 -0.61
N ILE A 89 4.82 -12.12 -0.25
CA ILE A 89 4.13 -12.11 1.06
C ILE A 89 4.47 -13.42 1.77
N ASN A 90 5.03 -13.32 2.97
CA ASN A 90 5.51 -14.47 3.75
C ASN A 90 6.45 -15.39 2.94
N GLY A 91 7.38 -14.78 2.20
CA GLY A 91 8.37 -15.47 1.36
C GLY A 91 7.82 -16.08 0.06
N LYS A 92 6.51 -16.01 -0.18
CA LYS A 92 5.89 -16.54 -1.41
C LYS A 92 5.67 -15.41 -2.41
N ARG A 93 5.96 -15.67 -3.68
CA ARG A 93 5.66 -14.75 -4.77
C ARG A 93 4.16 -14.41 -4.78
N TRP A 94 3.89 -13.11 -4.87
CA TRP A 94 2.53 -12.57 -4.85
C TRP A 94 2.25 -11.87 -6.18
N GLU A 95 1.19 -12.28 -6.85
CA GLU A 95 0.86 -11.80 -8.20
C GLU A 95 -0.48 -11.06 -8.28
N ARG A 96 -1.20 -10.94 -7.16
CA ARG A 96 -2.41 -10.12 -7.06
C ARG A 96 -2.02 -8.69 -6.64
N ASN A 97 -2.68 -7.68 -7.19
CA ASN A 97 -2.51 -6.29 -6.77
C ASN A 97 -3.37 -5.92 -5.53
N TRP A 98 -3.81 -6.93 -4.80
CA TRP A 98 -4.62 -6.82 -3.60
C TRP A 98 -4.32 -7.95 -2.61
N VAL A 99 -4.70 -7.74 -1.36
CA VAL A 99 -4.52 -8.70 -0.27
C VAL A 99 -5.68 -8.58 0.70
N GLU A 100 -6.08 -9.68 1.33
CA GLU A 100 -7.11 -9.69 2.35
C GLU A 100 -6.57 -9.25 3.72
N HIS A 101 -7.42 -8.62 4.52
CA HIS A 101 -7.12 -8.22 5.88
C HIS A 101 -6.59 -9.39 6.73
N GLU A 102 -7.19 -10.57 6.60
CA GLU A 102 -6.77 -11.75 7.36
C GLU A 102 -5.33 -12.16 7.03
N GLU A 103 -4.90 -12.01 5.78
CA GLU A 103 -3.58 -12.46 5.30
C GLU A 103 -2.43 -11.67 5.92
N ILE A 104 -2.64 -10.38 6.25
CA ILE A 104 -1.57 -9.49 6.73
C ILE A 104 -1.85 -8.82 8.07
N MET A 105 -3.10 -8.46 8.37
CA MET A 105 -3.44 -7.69 9.58
C MET A 105 -3.80 -8.56 10.78
N VAL A 106 -4.29 -9.78 10.57
CA VAL A 106 -4.63 -10.70 11.66
C VAL A 106 -3.42 -11.50 12.12
N ARG A 107 -2.66 -12.05 11.18
CA ARG A 107 -1.52 -12.94 11.48
C ARG A 107 -0.18 -12.23 11.47
N GLY A 108 -0.12 -11.03 10.91
CA GLY A 108 1.14 -10.36 10.62
C GLY A 108 1.92 -11.08 9.51
N GLY A 109 3.24 -10.92 9.51
CA GLY A 109 4.13 -11.56 8.54
C GLY A 109 5.03 -10.57 7.83
N THR A 110 5.38 -10.86 6.57
CA THR A 110 6.26 -10.02 5.76
C THR A 110 5.64 -9.65 4.42
N MET A 111 5.86 -8.41 3.98
CA MET A 111 5.66 -7.96 2.61
C MET A 111 6.99 -7.45 2.08
N GLU A 112 7.54 -8.09 1.06
CA GLU A 112 8.86 -7.79 0.52
C GLU A 112 8.71 -7.27 -0.90
N PHE A 113 8.85 -5.96 -1.06
CA PHE A 113 8.78 -5.28 -2.35
C PHE A 113 10.15 -5.18 -3.01
N GLU A 114 10.19 -5.42 -4.30
CA GLU A 114 11.26 -5.00 -5.20
C GLU A 114 10.74 -3.83 -6.03
N LEU A 115 11.44 -2.70 -5.98
CA LEU A 115 11.05 -1.46 -6.64
C LEU A 115 12.06 -1.08 -7.72
N GLY A 116 11.61 -0.33 -8.71
CA GLY A 116 12.43 0.14 -9.81
C GLY A 116 11.90 1.44 -10.42
N THR A 117 12.61 1.93 -11.44
CA THR A 117 12.31 3.21 -12.10
C THR A 117 11.24 3.12 -13.19
N GLU A 118 10.91 1.90 -13.62
CA GLU A 118 9.96 1.69 -14.72
C GLU A 118 8.66 1.07 -14.22
N ALA A 119 7.54 1.58 -14.71
CA ALA A 119 6.25 0.95 -14.50
C ALA A 119 6.16 -0.37 -15.26
N ARG A 120 5.85 -1.45 -14.54
CA ARG A 120 5.63 -2.79 -15.12
C ARG A 120 4.32 -3.37 -14.64
N ALA A 121 3.69 -4.18 -15.49
CA ALA A 121 2.63 -5.07 -15.08
C ALA A 121 3.26 -6.26 -14.34
N TRP A 122 3.30 -6.18 -13.01
CA TRP A 122 3.86 -7.25 -12.15
C TRP A 122 2.76 -8.20 -11.67
N GLU A 123 1.54 -7.71 -11.66
CA GLU A 123 0.35 -8.47 -11.29
C GLU A 123 -0.18 -9.28 -12.49
N LYS A 124 -0.55 -10.53 -12.21
CA LYS A 124 -1.14 -11.48 -13.18
C LYS A 124 -2.27 -12.29 -12.56
N GLY A 125 -2.57 -12.03 -11.29
CA GLY A 125 -3.56 -12.75 -10.53
C GLY A 125 -4.98 -12.24 -10.76
N ASP A 126 -5.90 -12.79 -9.99
CA ASP A 126 -7.31 -12.43 -10.01
C ASP A 126 -7.51 -10.95 -9.66
N VAL A 127 -8.55 -10.37 -10.20
CA VAL A 127 -9.00 -9.02 -9.83
C VAL A 127 -9.51 -9.00 -8.38
N PRO A 128 -9.42 -7.84 -7.68
CA PRO A 128 -9.94 -7.74 -6.32
C PRO A 128 -11.45 -8.05 -6.28
N PRO A 129 -11.92 -8.66 -5.17
CA PRO A 129 -13.34 -8.92 -4.99
C PRO A 129 -14.14 -7.61 -5.07
N SER A 130 -15.33 -7.69 -5.65
CA SER A 130 -16.24 -6.56 -5.78
C SER A 130 -17.67 -7.06 -5.65
N LEU A 131 -18.54 -6.26 -5.02
CA LEU A 131 -19.97 -6.56 -4.94
C LEU A 131 -20.62 -6.72 -6.32
N GLY A 132 -20.08 -6.07 -7.36
CA GLY A 132 -20.52 -6.24 -8.74
C GLY A 132 -20.18 -7.62 -9.35
N HIS A 133 -19.36 -8.40 -8.71
CA HIS A 133 -19.02 -9.78 -9.13
C HIS A 133 -19.89 -10.85 -8.47
N LEU A 134 -20.83 -10.46 -7.60
CA LEU A 134 -21.78 -11.40 -7.02
C LEU A 134 -22.77 -11.82 -8.11
N VAL A 135 -22.69 -13.07 -8.52
CA VAL A 135 -23.76 -13.72 -9.30
C VAL A 135 -24.86 -14.04 -8.31
N LEU A 136 -25.98 -13.34 -8.40
CA LEU A 136 -27.19 -13.59 -7.62
C LEU A 136 -27.88 -14.86 -8.10
#